data_585767e8fd5a6b0400c47223bc8d49f1
#
_entry.id   585767e8fd5a6b0400c47223bc8d49f1
#
_cell.length_a   1.000
_cell.length_b   1.000
_cell.length_c   1.000
_cell.angle_alpha   90.00
_cell.angle_beta   90.00
_cell.angle_gamma   90.00
#
_symmetry.space_group_name_H-M   'P 1'
#
loop_
_entity.id
_entity.type
_entity.pdbx_description
1 polymer ?
#
loop_
_entity_poly.entity_id
_entity_poly.type
_entity_poly.pdbx_seq_one_letter_code
_entity_poly.pdbx_strand_id
1 'polypeptide(L)'
;MSLRKTGRCGSTHEALPWRAIMLALGLAATVVVLGCSEQGSGGAMPHSHAAEHPAEHTQPAAEQTANDGLESISGEVDPHAHHRHMMESKRYSRSLHDYQLPDLEVVNMAGEKTRLLDEVNPGKPVMVNFIFTTCTTICPVMIATFAQVQSELGAESGEVRMISFSIDPEHDTPERLREYAGRFNAGPQWQFLTGSLANSVAIQKAFDVYRGNKMNHEPTYLMKAADGNSWVRIDGLAKAAEIVAEYHRLVGQ
;
A
#
# COMPACT_ATOMS: atom_id res chain seq x y z
N MET A 1 -59.31 46.12 -15.94
CA MET A 1 -59.62 46.30 -14.51
C MET A 1 -59.08 45.08 -13.79
N SER A 2 -58.17 45.08 -12.90
CA SER A 2 -57.59 45.97 -11.92
C SER A 2 -56.22 45.50 -11.51
N LEU A 3 -55.30 46.38 -11.36
CA LEU A 3 -53.94 46.23 -10.81
C LEU A 3 -53.97 45.88 -9.31
N ARG A 4 -52.96 45.13 -8.84
CA ARG A 4 -52.20 45.34 -7.58
C ARG A 4 -50.97 44.42 -7.63
N LYS A 5 -49.84 44.90 -7.73
CA LYS A 5 -48.74 45.56 -6.97
C LYS A 5 -48.45 44.96 -5.59
N THR A 6 -47.14 44.67 -5.42
CA THR A 6 -46.25 44.71 -4.24
C THR A 6 -46.07 43.37 -3.58
N GLY A 7 -44.86 42.91 -3.22
CA GLY A 7 -43.71 43.60 -2.69
C GLY A 7 -42.43 42.74 -2.74
N ARG A 8 -41.38 43.44 -2.97
CA ARG A 8 -39.96 42.98 -2.94
C ARG A 8 -39.49 43.00 -1.48
N CYS A 9 -39.07 41.90 -0.96
CA CYS A 9 -38.27 41.89 0.30
C CYS A 9 -36.89 41.37 -0.01
N GLY A 10 -35.93 42.29 -0.08
CA GLY A 10 -34.53 41.98 -0.16
C GLY A 10 -33.98 41.75 1.26
N SER A 11 -33.26 40.66 1.46
CA SER A 11 -32.36 40.51 2.60
C SER A 11 -30.96 40.39 2.07
N THR A 12 -30.22 41.47 2.24
CA THR A 12 -28.79 41.58 2.06
C THR A 12 -28.14 40.87 3.24
N HIS A 13 -27.45 39.73 3.02
CA HIS A 13 -26.48 39.18 3.95
C HIS A 13 -25.12 39.76 3.60
N GLU A 14 -24.70 40.73 4.42
CA GLU A 14 -23.34 41.24 4.41
C GLU A 14 -22.36 40.15 4.84
N ALA A 15 -21.37 39.92 3.99
CA ALA A 15 -20.24 39.09 4.29
C ALA A 15 -19.26 39.86 5.18
N LEU A 16 -19.01 39.38 6.39
CA LEU A 16 -17.93 39.89 7.26
C LEU A 16 -16.55 39.42 6.73
N PRO A 17 -15.54 40.29 6.68
CA PRO A 17 -14.21 39.93 6.26
C PRO A 17 -13.42 39.24 7.40
N TRP A 18 -12.90 38.09 7.12
CA TRP A 18 -11.99 37.30 7.99
C TRP A 18 -10.55 37.84 7.96
N ARG A 19 -10.37 39.03 8.49
CA ARG A 19 -9.02 39.58 8.76
C ARG A 19 -9.06 40.32 10.07
N ALA A 20 -8.72 39.66 11.17
CA ALA A 20 -8.10 40.20 12.36
C ALA A 20 -8.24 39.22 13.54
N ILE A 21 -7.33 38.25 13.70
CA ILE A 21 -6.86 37.75 15.01
C ILE A 21 -5.47 37.17 14.75
N MET A 22 -4.49 38.00 14.71
CA MET A 22 -3.09 37.69 14.95
C MET A 22 -2.57 38.85 15.77
N LEU A 23 -2.42 38.69 17.06
CA LEU A 23 -1.39 39.32 17.91
C LEU A 23 -1.65 39.00 19.39
N ALA A 24 -0.58 38.52 19.98
CA ALA A 24 -0.29 38.44 21.40
C ALA A 24 -0.38 37.05 22.05
N LEU A 25 0.79 36.43 22.23
CA LEU A 25 1.43 36.31 23.54
C LEU A 25 2.73 35.49 23.39
N GLY A 26 3.84 36.19 23.31
CA GLY A 26 5.14 35.63 23.60
C GLY A 26 5.32 35.56 25.14
N LEU A 27 5.74 34.40 25.61
CA LEU A 27 6.45 34.28 26.88
C LEU A 27 7.46 33.14 26.77
N ALA A 28 8.70 33.53 26.90
CA ALA A 28 9.88 32.70 27.01
C ALA A 28 9.81 31.84 28.28
N ALA A 29 10.13 30.58 28.16
CA ALA A 29 10.54 29.74 29.28
C ALA A 29 11.86 29.06 28.93
N THR A 30 12.92 29.61 29.40
CA THR A 30 14.26 29.03 29.53
C THR A 30 14.19 27.91 30.57
N VAL A 31 14.46 26.68 30.17
CA VAL A 31 14.74 25.59 31.10
C VAL A 31 16.20 25.20 31.01
N VAL A 32 16.86 25.35 32.14
CA VAL A 32 18.24 25.02 32.44
C VAL A 32 18.44 23.51 32.37
N VAL A 33 19.40 23.06 31.58
CA VAL A 33 19.91 21.69 31.60
C VAL A 33 20.96 21.60 32.69
N LEU A 34 20.67 20.89 33.77
CA LEU A 34 21.71 20.39 34.68
C LEU A 34 22.06 18.97 34.26
N GLY A 35 23.33 18.79 33.93
CA GLY A 35 23.94 17.51 33.68
C GLY A 35 24.08 16.67 34.95
N CYS A 36 23.94 15.36 34.78
CA CYS A 36 24.59 14.37 35.63
C CYS A 36 25.23 13.33 34.76
N SER A 37 26.55 13.34 34.79
CA SER A 37 27.41 12.28 34.34
C SER A 37 27.47 11.21 35.43
N GLU A 38 27.22 9.94 35.10
CA GLU A 38 27.72 8.81 35.88
C GLU A 38 28.36 7.79 34.97
N GLN A 39 29.66 7.63 35.19
CA GLN A 39 30.51 6.58 34.65
C GLN A 39 30.23 5.29 35.46
N GLY A 40 30.04 4.20 34.74
CA GLY A 40 29.97 2.84 35.31
C GLY A 40 30.71 1.89 34.39
N SER A 41 31.88 1.57 34.81
CA SER A 41 32.88 0.66 34.31
C SER A 41 32.41 -0.83 34.25
N GLY A 42 32.97 -1.57 33.30
CA GLY A 42 33.47 -2.93 33.55
C GLY A 42 32.70 -4.07 32.93
N GLY A 43 33.39 -4.84 32.08
CA GLY A 43 33.00 -6.19 31.78
C GLY A 43 33.35 -6.66 30.38
N ALA A 44 34.62 -6.70 30.03
CA ALA A 44 35.10 -7.48 28.88
C ALA A 44 35.09 -8.98 29.22
N MET A 45 34.51 -9.78 28.38
CA MET A 45 34.81 -11.21 28.30
C MET A 45 35.12 -11.59 26.86
N PRO A 46 36.29 -12.15 26.59
CA PRO A 46 36.68 -12.65 25.28
C PRO A 46 36.25 -14.11 25.13
N HIS A 47 35.52 -14.42 24.06
CA HIS A 47 35.44 -15.81 23.59
C HIS A 47 36.08 -15.89 22.22
N SER A 48 37.35 -16.32 22.26
CA SER A 48 38.09 -16.88 21.16
C SER A 48 37.61 -18.33 20.92
N HIS A 49 37.14 -18.63 19.72
CA HIS A 49 37.25 -19.97 19.17
C HIS A 49 37.77 -19.86 17.75
N ALA A 50 39.07 -20.08 17.69
CA ALA A 50 39.76 -20.52 16.47
C ALA A 50 39.41 -21.99 16.23
N ALA A 51 39.00 -22.31 15.03
CA ALA A 51 39.08 -23.68 14.51
C ALA A 51 39.58 -23.56 13.06
N GLU A 52 40.87 -23.82 12.94
CA GLU A 52 41.56 -24.11 11.70
C GLU A 52 41.06 -25.44 11.16
N HIS A 53 40.71 -25.49 9.88
CA HIS A 53 40.78 -26.72 9.10
C HIS A 53 41.43 -26.42 7.75
N PRO A 54 42.62 -27.01 7.48
CA PRO A 54 43.17 -27.09 6.15
C PRO A 54 42.64 -28.33 5.43
N ALA A 55 42.08 -28.18 4.27
CA ALA A 55 41.92 -29.30 3.33
C ALA A 55 42.42 -28.87 1.97
N GLU A 56 43.64 -29.26 1.75
CA GLU A 56 44.38 -29.35 0.51
C GLU A 56 43.71 -30.42 -0.37
N HIS A 57 43.14 -30.04 -1.51
CA HIS A 57 42.79 -30.96 -2.58
C HIS A 57 43.65 -30.68 -3.81
N THR A 58 44.68 -31.49 -3.92
CA THR A 58 45.51 -31.76 -5.09
C THR A 58 44.65 -32.14 -6.29
N GLN A 59 44.80 -31.42 -7.39
CA GLN A 59 44.34 -31.83 -8.71
C GLN A 59 45.35 -32.79 -9.34
N PRO A 60 44.96 -33.88 -10.02
CA PRO A 60 45.79 -34.59 -10.96
C PRO A 60 45.67 -33.97 -12.37
N ALA A 61 46.81 -33.70 -12.94
CA ALA A 61 46.97 -33.38 -14.35
C ALA A 61 46.74 -34.65 -15.21
N ALA A 62 45.95 -34.53 -16.26
CA ALA A 62 45.92 -35.46 -17.38
C ALA A 62 45.63 -34.66 -18.64
N GLU A 63 46.63 -34.47 -19.38
CA GLU A 63 47.01 -35.03 -20.68
C GLU A 63 46.12 -34.54 -21.87
N GLN A 64 46.77 -33.68 -22.67
CA GLN A 64 46.35 -33.23 -23.97
C GLN A 64 46.38 -34.39 -24.98
N THR A 65 45.28 -34.61 -25.69
CA THR A 65 45.31 -35.16 -27.02
C THR A 65 44.49 -34.31 -27.94
N ALA A 66 45.14 -33.78 -28.96
CA ALA A 66 44.58 -33.06 -30.08
C ALA A 66 43.62 -33.98 -30.84
N ASN A 67 42.51 -33.44 -31.31
CA ASN A 67 42.03 -33.76 -32.63
C ASN A 67 41.16 -32.65 -33.22
N ASP A 68 41.34 -32.51 -34.51
CA ASP A 68 40.86 -31.59 -35.51
C ASP A 68 39.35 -31.34 -35.57
N GLY A 69 39.02 -30.08 -35.90
CA GLY A 69 38.02 -29.71 -36.87
C GLY A 69 36.57 -29.93 -36.53
N LEU A 70 35.90 -28.89 -35.97
CA LEU A 70 34.54 -28.59 -36.36
C LEU A 70 34.24 -27.11 -36.08
N GLU A 71 33.56 -26.49 -37.03
CA GLU A 71 33.23 -25.08 -37.14
C GLU A 71 32.58 -24.50 -35.89
N SER A 72 33.06 -23.32 -35.53
CA SER A 72 32.56 -22.48 -34.46
C SER A 72 31.12 -22.04 -34.66
N ILE A 73 30.21 -22.71 -33.96
CA ILE A 73 28.93 -22.10 -33.57
C ILE A 73 29.14 -21.55 -32.15
N SER A 74 29.64 -20.31 -32.09
CA SER A 74 29.73 -19.58 -30.82
C SER A 74 28.33 -19.09 -30.40
N GLY A 75 27.47 -20.02 -30.02
CA GLY A 75 26.34 -19.74 -29.15
C GLY A 75 26.85 -19.78 -27.73
N GLU A 76 27.25 -18.64 -27.19
CA GLU A 76 27.57 -18.49 -25.78
C GLU A 76 26.31 -18.87 -24.98
N VAL A 77 26.25 -20.13 -24.55
CA VAL A 77 25.18 -20.61 -23.66
C VAL A 77 25.46 -19.97 -22.30
N ASP A 78 24.76 -18.86 -22.03
CA ASP A 78 24.80 -18.19 -20.74
C ASP A 78 24.38 -19.19 -19.64
N PRO A 79 25.28 -19.66 -18.78
CA PRO A 79 24.96 -20.65 -17.75
C PRO A 79 23.98 -20.12 -16.69
N HIS A 80 23.70 -18.79 -16.70
CA HIS A 80 22.75 -18.13 -15.84
C HIS A 80 21.39 -17.83 -16.51
N ALA A 81 21.20 -18.20 -17.77
CA ALA A 81 19.93 -17.97 -18.48
C ALA A 81 18.77 -18.70 -17.80
N HIS A 82 18.99 -19.92 -17.28
CA HIS A 82 18.00 -20.65 -16.49
C HIS A 82 17.65 -19.96 -15.17
N HIS A 83 18.64 -19.38 -14.48
CA HIS A 83 18.40 -18.62 -13.25
C HIS A 83 17.70 -17.30 -13.53
N ARG A 84 17.98 -16.63 -14.64
CA ARG A 84 17.23 -15.43 -15.07
C ARG A 84 15.78 -15.75 -15.38
N HIS A 85 15.50 -16.83 -16.08
CA HIS A 85 14.11 -17.26 -16.35
C HIS A 85 13.33 -17.66 -15.10
N MET A 86 13.98 -18.26 -14.11
CA MET A 86 13.35 -18.59 -12.82
C MET A 86 13.15 -17.33 -11.94
N MET A 87 13.97 -16.29 -12.09
CA MET A 87 13.76 -15.00 -11.41
C MET A 87 12.71 -14.10 -12.10
N GLU A 88 12.35 -14.39 -13.33
CA GLU A 88 11.35 -13.68 -14.15
C GLU A 88 9.97 -14.35 -14.07
N SER A 89 9.82 -15.42 -13.31
CA SER A 89 8.50 -15.94 -12.96
C SER A 89 7.75 -14.85 -12.21
N LYS A 90 6.66 -14.36 -12.80
CA LYS A 90 5.81 -13.32 -12.21
C LYS A 90 5.48 -13.73 -10.78
N ARG A 91 5.89 -12.89 -9.81
CA ARG A 91 5.61 -13.10 -8.38
C ARG A 91 4.14 -12.92 -8.04
N TYR A 92 3.31 -12.71 -9.04
CA TYR A 92 1.88 -12.49 -8.92
C TYR A 92 1.13 -13.09 -10.10
N SER A 93 -0.14 -13.39 -9.91
CA SER A 93 -1.08 -13.72 -10.97
C SER A 93 -2.03 -12.56 -11.23
N ARG A 94 -2.55 -12.46 -12.47
CA ARG A 94 -3.53 -11.47 -12.90
C ARG A 94 -4.77 -12.16 -13.43
N SER A 95 -5.93 -11.73 -12.99
CA SER A 95 -7.23 -12.24 -13.46
C SER A 95 -8.27 -11.12 -13.54
N LEU A 96 -9.39 -11.38 -14.22
CA LEU A 96 -10.54 -10.48 -14.29
C LEU A 96 -11.73 -11.10 -13.57
N HIS A 97 -12.43 -10.28 -12.81
CA HIS A 97 -13.57 -10.74 -12.00
C HIS A 97 -14.70 -9.71 -12.03
N ASP A 98 -15.94 -10.20 -11.97
CA ASP A 98 -17.13 -9.39 -11.77
C ASP A 98 -17.68 -9.67 -10.37
N TYR A 99 -17.39 -8.77 -9.44
CA TYR A 99 -17.82 -8.92 -8.05
C TYR A 99 -19.20 -8.30 -7.83
N GLN A 100 -20.06 -9.02 -7.13
CA GLN A 100 -21.33 -8.50 -6.63
C GLN A 100 -21.14 -7.96 -5.22
N LEU A 101 -20.93 -6.65 -5.11
CA LEU A 101 -20.60 -6.03 -3.83
C LEU A 101 -21.88 -5.67 -3.07
N PRO A 102 -21.97 -6.01 -1.77
CA PRO A 102 -23.08 -5.62 -0.93
C PRO A 102 -23.02 -4.12 -0.61
N ASP A 103 -24.18 -3.48 -0.54
CA ASP A 103 -24.27 -2.08 -0.08
C ASP A 103 -24.26 -2.03 1.45
N LEU A 104 -23.09 -2.00 2.05
CA LEU A 104 -22.85 -2.03 3.48
C LEU A 104 -22.25 -0.72 4.00
N GLU A 105 -22.55 -0.41 5.26
CA GLU A 105 -21.91 0.69 5.97
C GLU A 105 -20.46 0.32 6.29
N VAL A 106 -19.55 1.25 6.00
CA VAL A 106 -18.15 1.24 6.38
C VAL A 106 -17.80 2.54 7.11
N VAL A 107 -16.67 2.57 7.80
CA VAL A 107 -16.20 3.74 8.57
C VAL A 107 -14.82 4.12 8.05
N ASN A 108 -14.63 5.38 7.71
CA ASN A 108 -13.33 5.89 7.26
C ASN A 108 -12.42 6.24 8.46
N MET A 109 -11.16 6.58 8.19
CA MET A 109 -10.18 6.93 9.23
C MET A 109 -10.49 8.27 9.94
N ALA A 110 -11.47 9.06 9.48
CA ALA A 110 -11.98 10.22 10.21
C ALA A 110 -13.09 9.84 11.21
N GLY A 111 -13.55 8.58 11.19
CA GLY A 111 -14.66 8.10 12.00
C GLY A 111 -16.02 8.34 11.36
N GLU A 112 -16.06 8.77 10.11
CA GLU A 112 -17.30 9.03 9.39
C GLU A 112 -17.84 7.75 8.76
N LYS A 113 -19.15 7.58 8.83
CA LYS A 113 -19.86 6.47 8.20
C LYS A 113 -20.15 6.80 6.74
N THR A 114 -19.85 5.84 5.88
CA THR A 114 -20.08 5.91 4.43
C THR A 114 -20.58 4.57 3.92
N ARG A 115 -20.95 4.50 2.65
CA ARG A 115 -21.38 3.25 2.02
C ARG A 115 -20.22 2.66 1.22
N LEU A 116 -20.05 1.35 1.27
CA LEU A 116 -19.03 0.67 0.47
C LEU A 116 -19.15 1.01 -1.02
N LEU A 117 -20.39 1.02 -1.54
CA LEU A 117 -20.61 1.28 -2.96
C LEU A 117 -20.22 2.71 -3.36
N ASP A 118 -20.36 3.71 -2.47
CA ASP A 118 -19.90 5.08 -2.74
C ASP A 118 -18.38 5.16 -2.78
N GLU A 119 -17.69 4.41 -1.91
CA GLU A 119 -16.23 4.36 -1.88
C GLU A 119 -15.62 3.68 -3.11
N VAL A 120 -16.27 2.63 -3.62
CA VAL A 120 -15.78 1.86 -4.77
C VAL A 120 -16.35 2.33 -6.11
N ASN A 121 -17.25 3.33 -6.12
CA ASN A 121 -17.80 3.96 -7.34
C ASN A 121 -17.72 5.50 -7.27
N PRO A 122 -16.56 6.08 -6.98
CA PRO A 122 -16.43 7.53 -6.78
C PRO A 122 -16.40 8.34 -8.10
N GLY A 123 -16.73 7.74 -9.23
CA GLY A 123 -16.64 8.37 -10.56
C GLY A 123 -15.20 8.47 -11.09
N LYS A 124 -14.26 7.77 -10.49
CA LYS A 124 -12.86 7.64 -10.92
C LYS A 124 -12.37 6.21 -10.71
N PRO A 125 -11.24 5.81 -11.32
CA PRO A 125 -10.65 4.49 -11.07
C PRO A 125 -10.41 4.25 -9.59
N VAL A 126 -10.51 2.98 -9.19
CA VAL A 126 -10.34 2.56 -7.80
C VAL A 126 -9.27 1.48 -7.71
N MET A 127 -8.42 1.57 -6.70
CA MET A 127 -7.51 0.51 -6.28
C MET A 127 -7.83 0.10 -4.84
N VAL A 128 -7.91 -1.19 -4.58
CA VAL A 128 -8.23 -1.73 -3.24
C VAL A 128 -7.18 -2.75 -2.84
N ASN A 129 -6.79 -2.72 -1.57
CA ASN A 129 -6.12 -3.83 -0.90
C ASN A 129 -6.77 -4.12 0.46
N PHE A 130 -6.44 -5.28 1.04
CA PHE A 130 -6.93 -5.71 2.33
C PHE A 130 -5.76 -5.82 3.31
N ILE A 131 -5.94 -5.31 4.52
CA ILE A 131 -4.88 -5.25 5.52
C ILE A 131 -5.43 -5.45 6.93
N PHE A 132 -4.53 -5.66 7.89
CA PHE A 132 -4.80 -5.41 9.31
C PHE A 132 -3.55 -4.83 9.98
N THR A 133 -3.72 -3.85 10.87
CA THR A 133 -2.60 -3.05 11.39
C THR A 133 -1.66 -3.81 12.31
N THR A 134 -2.14 -4.91 12.90
CA THR A 134 -1.34 -5.79 13.78
C THR A 134 -0.53 -6.85 13.02
N CYS A 135 -0.63 -6.92 11.70
CA CYS A 135 0.20 -7.78 10.87
C CYS A 135 1.65 -7.29 10.84
N THR A 136 2.59 -8.18 11.11
CA THR A 136 4.03 -7.87 11.12
C THR A 136 4.78 -8.44 9.92
N THR A 137 4.08 -9.09 8.99
CA THR A 137 4.70 -9.78 7.86
C THR A 137 4.32 -9.14 6.52
N ILE A 138 3.14 -9.49 5.99
CA ILE A 138 2.77 -9.15 4.61
C ILE A 138 2.12 -7.78 4.47
N CYS A 139 1.29 -7.34 5.44
CA CYS A 139 0.58 -6.06 5.33
C CYS A 139 1.51 -4.84 5.24
N PRO A 140 2.63 -4.75 6.04
CA PRO A 140 3.58 -3.67 5.86
C PRO A 140 4.19 -3.60 4.46
N VAL A 141 4.45 -4.76 3.83
CA VAL A 141 4.96 -4.84 2.46
C VAL A 141 3.91 -4.34 1.46
N MET A 142 2.66 -4.79 1.60
CA MET A 142 1.55 -4.37 0.73
C MET A 142 1.30 -2.85 0.81
N ILE A 143 1.31 -2.30 2.01
CA ILE A 143 1.09 -0.86 2.23
C ILE A 143 2.28 -0.04 1.73
N ALA A 144 3.51 -0.49 1.95
CA ALA A 144 4.70 0.15 1.38
C ALA A 144 4.65 0.14 -0.16
N THR A 145 4.19 -0.96 -0.77
CA THR A 145 3.96 -1.04 -2.22
C THR A 145 2.90 -0.03 -2.67
N PHE A 146 1.79 0.13 -1.95
CA PHE A 146 0.76 1.13 -2.27
C PHE A 146 1.28 2.56 -2.10
N ALA A 147 2.10 2.83 -1.08
CA ALA A 147 2.75 4.14 -0.93
C ALA A 147 3.69 4.45 -2.11
N GLN A 148 4.39 3.43 -2.61
CA GLN A 148 5.23 3.56 -3.80
C GLN A 148 4.39 3.76 -5.06
N VAL A 149 3.25 3.06 -5.22
CA VAL A 149 2.27 3.31 -6.31
C VAL A 149 1.80 4.76 -6.29
N GLN A 150 1.39 5.28 -5.12
CA GLN A 150 1.03 6.68 -4.95
C GLN A 150 2.15 7.63 -5.42
N SER A 151 3.39 7.32 -5.06
CA SER A 151 4.56 8.12 -5.44
C SER A 151 4.86 8.06 -6.93
N GLU A 152 4.78 6.88 -7.55
CA GLU A 152 5.04 6.67 -8.98
C GLU A 152 3.95 7.31 -9.86
N LEU A 153 2.69 7.31 -9.42
CA LEU A 153 1.60 8.03 -10.09
C LEU A 153 1.79 9.56 -10.02
N GLY A 154 2.51 10.08 -9.03
CA GLY A 154 2.79 11.52 -8.90
C GLY A 154 1.51 12.36 -8.99
N ALA A 155 1.41 13.23 -10.02
CA ALA A 155 0.26 14.09 -10.24
C ALA A 155 -1.03 13.29 -10.55
N GLU A 156 -0.93 12.12 -11.18
CA GLU A 156 -2.07 11.26 -11.50
C GLU A 156 -2.69 10.60 -10.26
N SER A 157 -1.98 10.59 -9.12
CA SER A 157 -2.49 9.99 -7.88
C SER A 157 -3.83 10.60 -7.43
N GLY A 158 -4.11 11.86 -7.77
CA GLY A 158 -5.39 12.52 -7.52
C GLY A 158 -6.56 11.99 -8.35
N GLU A 159 -6.27 11.33 -9.47
CA GLU A 159 -7.26 10.78 -10.41
C GLU A 159 -7.70 9.35 -10.05
N VAL A 160 -7.13 8.75 -9.02
CA VAL A 160 -7.47 7.41 -8.54
C VAL A 160 -7.93 7.45 -7.09
N ARG A 161 -8.94 6.66 -6.74
CA ARG A 161 -9.31 6.37 -5.35
C ARG A 161 -8.52 5.14 -4.89
N MET A 162 -7.67 5.30 -3.89
CA MET A 162 -6.97 4.19 -3.23
C MET A 162 -7.68 3.84 -1.92
N ILE A 163 -7.88 2.56 -1.67
CA ILE A 163 -8.57 2.05 -0.48
C ILE A 163 -7.76 0.92 0.14
N SER A 164 -7.45 1.05 1.43
CA SER A 164 -6.98 -0.06 2.26
C SER A 164 -8.10 -0.46 3.22
N PHE A 165 -8.66 -1.66 3.01
CA PHE A 165 -9.77 -2.15 3.79
C PHE A 165 -9.28 -3.05 4.93
N SER A 166 -9.67 -2.74 6.19
CA SER A 166 -9.30 -3.56 7.34
C SER A 166 -10.11 -4.85 7.40
N ILE A 167 -9.40 -5.96 7.59
CA ILE A 167 -9.98 -7.28 7.86
C ILE A 167 -10.04 -7.62 9.35
N ASP A 168 -9.64 -6.69 10.23
CA ASP A 168 -9.59 -6.83 11.68
C ASP A 168 -10.24 -5.65 12.41
N PRO A 169 -11.54 -5.37 12.18
CA PRO A 169 -12.20 -4.18 12.68
C PRO A 169 -12.29 -4.09 14.21
N GLU A 170 -12.08 -5.20 14.91
CA GLU A 170 -12.06 -5.22 16.39
C GLU A 170 -10.79 -4.52 16.95
N HIS A 171 -9.70 -4.50 16.17
CA HIS A 171 -8.44 -3.84 16.52
C HIS A 171 -8.21 -2.56 15.73
N ASP A 172 -8.64 -2.52 14.47
CA ASP A 172 -8.38 -1.44 13.54
C ASP A 172 -9.45 -0.35 13.65
N THR A 173 -9.40 0.41 14.76
CA THR A 173 -10.26 1.58 14.93
C THR A 173 -9.88 2.69 13.93
N PRO A 174 -10.78 3.67 13.66
CA PRO A 174 -10.46 4.82 12.82
C PRO A 174 -9.15 5.53 13.23
N GLU A 175 -8.91 5.69 14.54
CA GLU A 175 -7.69 6.31 15.07
C GLU A 175 -6.45 5.52 14.70
N ARG A 176 -6.47 4.18 14.88
CA ARG A 176 -5.34 3.30 14.51
C ARG A 176 -5.09 3.30 13.02
N LEU A 177 -6.15 3.29 12.21
CA LEU A 177 -6.03 3.37 10.76
C LEU A 177 -5.41 4.70 10.33
N ARG A 178 -5.79 5.83 10.95
CA ARG A 178 -5.21 7.15 10.70
C ARG A 178 -3.71 7.20 11.07
N GLU A 179 -3.35 6.66 12.23
CA GLU A 179 -1.94 6.56 12.63
C GLU A 179 -1.14 5.67 11.66
N TYR A 180 -1.72 4.55 11.25
CA TYR A 180 -1.10 3.64 10.30
C TYR A 180 -0.91 4.29 8.93
N ALA A 181 -1.93 4.94 8.40
CA ALA A 181 -1.88 5.72 7.15
C ALA A 181 -0.77 6.80 7.19
N GLY A 182 -0.64 7.50 8.33
CA GLY A 182 0.38 8.52 8.55
C GLY A 182 1.81 7.99 8.44
N ARG A 183 2.06 6.75 8.86
CA ARG A 183 3.40 6.12 8.76
C ARG A 183 3.86 5.91 7.31
N PHE A 184 2.91 5.83 6.38
CA PHE A 184 3.17 5.61 4.95
C PHE A 184 2.90 6.85 4.10
N ASN A 185 2.69 8.01 4.72
CA ASN A 185 2.39 9.27 4.05
C ASN A 185 1.21 9.15 3.06
N ALA A 186 0.15 8.45 3.48
CA ALA A 186 -1.05 8.31 2.66
C ALA A 186 -1.66 9.68 2.36
N GLY A 187 -1.83 9.99 1.06
CA GLY A 187 -2.42 11.22 0.58
C GLY A 187 -3.96 11.22 0.71
N PRO A 188 -4.62 12.34 0.40
CA PRO A 188 -6.07 12.49 0.57
C PRO A 188 -6.89 11.55 -0.33
N GLN A 189 -6.33 11.07 -1.44
CA GLN A 189 -6.95 10.10 -2.34
C GLN A 189 -6.95 8.68 -1.78
N TRP A 190 -6.15 8.40 -0.74
CA TRP A 190 -6.00 7.08 -0.14
C TRP A 190 -6.74 7.00 1.18
N GLN A 191 -7.83 6.24 1.20
CA GLN A 191 -8.68 6.02 2.35
C GLN A 191 -8.38 4.68 3.01
N PHE A 192 -8.43 4.66 4.33
CA PHE A 192 -8.42 3.44 5.12
C PHE A 192 -9.81 3.26 5.71
N LEU A 193 -10.40 2.09 5.45
CA LEU A 193 -11.77 1.78 5.82
C LEU A 193 -11.82 0.63 6.82
N THR A 194 -12.75 0.72 7.75
CA THR A 194 -13.11 -0.34 8.70
C THR A 194 -14.64 -0.45 8.78
N GLY A 195 -15.17 -1.19 9.74
CA GLY A 195 -16.61 -1.30 9.92
C GLY A 195 -16.97 -2.28 11.03
N SER A 196 -18.18 -2.84 11.01
CA SER A 196 -18.51 -3.96 11.90
C SER A 196 -17.81 -5.25 11.44
N LEU A 197 -17.57 -6.18 12.34
CA LEU A 197 -17.02 -7.50 12.02
C LEU A 197 -17.86 -8.20 10.94
N ALA A 198 -19.19 -8.14 11.06
CA ALA A 198 -20.10 -8.76 10.10
C ALA A 198 -19.94 -8.14 8.69
N ASN A 199 -19.85 -6.79 8.59
CA ASN A 199 -19.67 -6.11 7.33
C ASN A 199 -18.29 -6.40 6.74
N SER A 200 -17.23 -6.38 7.55
CA SER A 200 -15.88 -6.72 7.10
C SER A 200 -15.81 -8.13 6.50
N VAL A 201 -16.39 -9.13 7.19
CA VAL A 201 -16.44 -10.51 6.67
C VAL A 201 -17.27 -10.60 5.38
N ALA A 202 -18.41 -9.90 5.29
CA ALA A 202 -19.23 -9.90 4.10
C ALA A 202 -18.50 -9.27 2.89
N ILE A 203 -17.77 -8.17 3.10
CA ILE A 203 -16.96 -7.50 2.08
C ILE A 203 -15.82 -8.41 1.62
N GLN A 204 -15.10 -9.02 2.55
CA GLN A 204 -14.03 -9.97 2.23
C GLN A 204 -14.54 -11.14 1.39
N LYS A 205 -15.72 -11.69 1.71
CA LYS A 205 -16.36 -12.77 0.94
C LYS A 205 -16.78 -12.31 -0.45
N ALA A 206 -17.32 -11.10 -0.57
CA ALA A 206 -17.74 -10.54 -1.84
C ALA A 206 -16.56 -10.33 -2.81
N PHE A 207 -15.37 -10.01 -2.30
CA PHE A 207 -14.13 -9.90 -3.08
C PHE A 207 -13.31 -11.21 -3.14
N ASP A 208 -13.84 -12.30 -2.60
CA ASP A 208 -13.15 -13.60 -2.54
C ASP A 208 -11.75 -13.54 -1.89
N VAL A 209 -11.63 -12.77 -0.81
CA VAL A 209 -10.38 -12.65 -0.01
C VAL A 209 -10.52 -13.22 1.40
N TYR A 210 -11.71 -13.68 1.79
CA TYR A 210 -11.96 -14.26 3.10
C TYR A 210 -11.30 -15.64 3.24
N ARG A 211 -10.41 -15.80 4.23
CA ARG A 211 -9.66 -17.05 4.49
C ARG A 211 -9.95 -17.66 5.85
N GLY A 212 -11.07 -17.27 6.50
CA GLY A 212 -11.48 -17.76 7.83
C GLY A 212 -10.67 -17.17 8.97
N ASN A 213 -9.33 -17.23 8.89
CA ASN A 213 -8.41 -16.62 9.86
C ASN A 213 -7.60 -15.52 9.18
N LYS A 214 -7.53 -14.34 9.81
CA LYS A 214 -6.76 -13.19 9.28
C LYS A 214 -5.27 -13.50 9.06
N MET A 215 -4.70 -14.47 9.80
CA MET A 215 -3.31 -14.89 9.62
C MET A 215 -3.06 -15.64 8.30
N ASN A 216 -4.13 -16.14 7.65
CA ASN A 216 -4.08 -16.77 6.34
C ASN A 216 -4.33 -15.77 5.19
N HIS A 217 -4.33 -14.46 5.51
CA HIS A 217 -4.53 -13.41 4.52
C HIS A 217 -3.39 -13.42 3.48
N GLU A 218 -3.79 -13.38 2.21
CA GLU A 218 -2.88 -13.38 1.07
C GLU A 218 -2.78 -11.98 0.44
N PRO A 219 -1.62 -11.60 -0.12
CA PRO A 219 -1.50 -10.33 -0.82
C PRO A 219 -2.44 -10.28 -2.02
N THR A 220 -3.36 -9.35 -2.00
CA THR A 220 -4.31 -9.14 -3.10
C THR A 220 -4.49 -7.64 -3.33
N TYR A 221 -4.39 -7.24 -4.61
CA TYR A 221 -4.72 -5.89 -5.07
C TYR A 221 -5.83 -6.00 -6.11
N LEU A 222 -6.78 -5.10 -6.03
CA LEU A 222 -7.92 -5.04 -6.93
C LEU A 222 -7.99 -3.66 -7.57
N MET A 223 -8.32 -3.60 -8.86
CA MET A 223 -8.47 -2.34 -9.56
C MET A 223 -9.71 -2.37 -10.46
N LYS A 224 -10.38 -1.23 -10.55
CA LYS A 224 -11.55 -1.05 -11.43
C LYS A 224 -11.47 0.31 -12.11
N ALA A 225 -11.85 0.37 -13.40
CA ALA A 225 -12.01 1.64 -14.12
C ALA A 225 -13.24 2.42 -13.59
N ALA A 226 -13.27 3.73 -13.86
CA ALA A 226 -14.34 4.62 -13.38
C ALA A 226 -15.75 4.16 -13.80
N ASP A 227 -15.88 3.74 -15.04
CA ASP A 227 -17.13 3.31 -15.71
C ASP A 227 -17.24 1.79 -15.89
N GLY A 228 -16.22 1.04 -15.42
CA GLY A 228 -16.16 -0.40 -15.55
C GLY A 228 -16.87 -1.15 -14.42
N ASN A 229 -17.36 -2.35 -14.72
CA ASN A 229 -17.89 -3.29 -13.73
C ASN A 229 -16.89 -4.39 -13.38
N SER A 230 -16.00 -4.73 -14.32
CA SER A 230 -14.99 -5.76 -14.14
C SER A 230 -13.79 -5.24 -13.35
N TRP A 231 -13.29 -6.09 -12.46
CA TRP A 231 -12.13 -5.84 -11.63
C TRP A 231 -10.92 -6.60 -12.14
N VAL A 232 -9.80 -5.92 -12.25
CA VAL A 232 -8.49 -6.56 -12.35
C VAL A 232 -8.08 -7.00 -10.96
N ARG A 233 -7.80 -8.29 -10.79
CA ARG A 233 -7.27 -8.87 -9.57
C ARG A 233 -5.82 -9.26 -9.76
N ILE A 234 -4.98 -8.90 -8.81
CA ILE A 234 -3.56 -9.23 -8.72
C ILE A 234 -3.35 -9.96 -7.39
N ASP A 235 -3.05 -11.25 -7.45
CA ASP A 235 -2.73 -12.07 -6.29
C ASP A 235 -1.23 -12.32 -6.21
N GLY A 236 -0.63 -11.97 -5.10
CA GLY A 236 0.80 -12.09 -4.85
C GLY A 236 1.50 -10.74 -4.68
N LEU A 237 2.83 -10.79 -4.58
CA LEU A 237 3.69 -9.62 -4.33
C LEU A 237 4.10 -8.94 -5.63
N ALA A 238 3.17 -8.20 -6.24
CA ALA A 238 3.49 -7.32 -7.37
C ALA A 238 4.33 -6.12 -6.89
N LYS A 239 5.23 -5.64 -7.73
CA LYS A 239 5.96 -4.39 -7.52
C LYS A 239 5.06 -3.19 -7.85
N ALA A 240 5.37 -2.03 -7.30
CA ALA A 240 4.61 -0.80 -7.57
C ALA A 240 4.52 -0.49 -9.07
N ALA A 241 5.64 -0.56 -9.79
CA ALA A 241 5.66 -0.35 -11.25
C ALA A 241 4.75 -1.32 -12.03
N GLU A 242 4.59 -2.55 -11.55
CA GLU A 242 3.68 -3.53 -12.18
C GLU A 242 2.22 -3.17 -11.94
N ILE A 243 1.88 -2.69 -10.73
CA ILE A 243 0.55 -2.20 -10.37
C ILE A 243 0.21 -0.93 -11.16
N VAL A 244 1.16 0.01 -11.28
CA VAL A 244 0.99 1.23 -12.09
C VAL A 244 0.80 0.89 -13.57
N ALA A 245 1.56 -0.07 -14.11
CA ALA A 245 1.37 -0.53 -15.49
C ALA A 245 -0.01 -1.18 -15.72
N GLU A 246 -0.55 -1.91 -14.74
CA GLU A 246 -1.93 -2.43 -14.82
C GLU A 246 -2.96 -1.30 -14.73
N TYR A 247 -2.73 -0.29 -13.91
CA TYR A 247 -3.57 0.89 -13.83
C TYR A 247 -3.64 1.64 -15.17
N HIS A 248 -2.49 1.92 -15.79
CA HIS A 248 -2.45 2.61 -17.09
C HIS A 248 -3.17 1.79 -18.19
N ARG A 249 -2.99 0.46 -18.20
CA ARG A 249 -3.77 -0.42 -19.11
C ARG A 249 -5.27 -0.34 -18.85
N LEU A 250 -5.68 -0.24 -17.59
CA LEU A 250 -7.08 -0.17 -17.21
C LEU A 250 -7.74 1.14 -17.63
N VAL A 251 -7.01 2.27 -17.59
CA VAL A 251 -7.54 3.60 -17.95
C VAL A 251 -7.23 4.00 -19.41
N GLY A 252 -6.61 3.11 -20.20
CA GLY A 252 -6.37 3.32 -21.61
C GLY A 252 -5.19 4.26 -21.92
N GLN A 253 -4.21 4.32 -21.05
CA GLN A 253 -2.96 5.09 -21.21
C GLN A 253 -1.79 4.22 -21.61
#